data_0b05eb351487f1f330cd0f01921aa683
#
_entry.id   0b05eb351487f1f330cd0f01921aa683
#
_cell.length_a   1.000
_cell.length_b   1.000
_cell.length_c   1.000
_cell.angle_alpha   90.00
_cell.angle_beta   90.00
_cell.angle_gamma   90.00
#
_symmetry.space_group_name_H-M   'P 1'
#
loop_
_entity.id
_entity.type
_entity.pdbx_description
1 polymer ?
#
loop_
_entity_poly.entity_id
_entity_poly.type
_entity_poly.pdbx_seq_one_letter_code
_entity_poly.pdbx_strand_id
1 'polypeptide(L)'
;MRSDLYTIAFTTIITVILGLGLSATADSLRERQVLNEELDIKKNILSVLGYKQDTPWTNEEVQSLYDANISEIRIDEVGSVIEELDKNEDVSYTIYQSSENDKVTGYAIPIAGKGLWGTMYGYFAIEPDAETVKGITFYKHKETPGLGAEVDKDWFKNNFVGKKLTNKNGELVSIEVIKGYVSDTDPDAPHKVDGISGATITGTGLTTFLKSDLQKYEPYFAKVRSVNQIESL
;
A
#
# COMPACT_ATOMS: atom_id res chain seq x y z
N MET A 1 -5.14 51.44 -30.54
CA MET A 1 -4.32 50.66 -29.61
C MET A 1 -4.97 50.69 -28.22
N ARG A 2 -5.28 49.55 -27.65
CA ARG A 2 -5.69 49.51 -26.23
C ARG A 2 -4.47 49.86 -25.39
N SER A 3 -4.62 50.72 -24.38
CA SER A 3 -3.48 51.07 -23.50
C SER A 3 -3.04 49.85 -22.71
N ASP A 4 -1.73 49.74 -22.45
CA ASP A 4 -1.13 48.64 -21.64
C ASP A 4 -1.80 48.53 -20.25
N LEU A 5 -2.22 49.68 -19.71
CA LEU A 5 -2.98 49.74 -18.45
C LEU A 5 -4.32 49.00 -18.53
N TYR A 6 -5.06 49.15 -19.63
CA TYR A 6 -6.32 48.44 -19.85
C TYR A 6 -6.09 46.92 -19.93
N THR A 7 -5.05 46.50 -20.61
CA THR A 7 -4.71 45.07 -20.76
C THR A 7 -4.35 44.48 -19.40
N ILE A 8 -3.52 45.16 -18.61
CA ILE A 8 -3.13 44.73 -17.27
C ILE A 8 -4.37 44.67 -16.35
N ALA A 9 -5.19 45.68 -16.32
CA ALA A 9 -6.38 45.70 -15.49
C ALA A 9 -7.37 44.59 -15.86
N PHE A 10 -7.60 44.37 -17.14
CA PHE A 10 -8.49 43.33 -17.66
C PHE A 10 -7.99 41.90 -17.29
N THR A 11 -6.68 41.62 -17.54
CA THR A 11 -6.13 40.31 -17.19
C THR A 11 -6.12 40.07 -15.69
N THR A 12 -5.81 41.09 -14.87
CA THR A 12 -5.84 40.98 -13.41
C THR A 12 -7.24 40.65 -12.90
N ILE A 13 -8.28 41.40 -13.39
CA ILE A 13 -9.65 41.14 -12.96
C ILE A 13 -10.10 39.73 -13.33
N ILE A 14 -9.82 39.26 -14.56
CA ILE A 14 -10.17 37.91 -14.99
C ILE A 14 -9.44 36.86 -14.14
N THR A 15 -8.13 37.05 -13.90
CA THR A 15 -7.35 36.11 -13.08
C THR A 15 -7.91 36.01 -11.66
N VAL A 16 -8.26 37.13 -11.05
CA VAL A 16 -8.86 37.16 -9.71
C VAL A 16 -10.20 36.45 -9.69
N ILE A 17 -11.09 36.72 -10.66
CA ILE A 17 -12.41 36.06 -10.72
C ILE A 17 -12.26 34.56 -10.90
N LEU A 18 -11.40 34.12 -11.82
CA LEU A 18 -11.13 32.69 -12.04
C LEU A 18 -10.49 32.02 -10.81
N GLY A 19 -9.54 32.72 -10.16
CA GLY A 19 -8.89 32.23 -8.94
C GLY A 19 -9.90 32.06 -7.79
N LEU A 20 -10.77 33.04 -7.59
CA LEU A 20 -11.83 32.93 -6.58
C LEU A 20 -12.83 31.78 -6.91
N GLY A 21 -13.22 31.65 -8.17
CA GLY A 21 -14.10 30.56 -8.59
C GLY A 21 -13.48 29.18 -8.35
N LEU A 22 -12.20 28.99 -8.71
CA LEU A 22 -11.47 27.75 -8.45
C LEU A 22 -11.32 27.47 -6.97
N SER A 23 -10.97 28.48 -6.16
CA SER A 23 -10.82 28.34 -4.70
C SER A 23 -12.15 27.94 -4.04
N ALA A 24 -13.24 28.59 -4.38
CA ALA A 24 -14.56 28.28 -3.84
C ALA A 24 -15.02 26.86 -4.21
N THR A 25 -14.75 26.44 -5.47
CA THR A 25 -15.07 25.08 -5.92
C THR A 25 -14.22 24.03 -5.19
N ALA A 26 -12.91 24.28 -5.05
CA ALA A 26 -12.01 23.38 -4.33
C ALA A 26 -12.41 23.22 -2.86
N ASP A 27 -12.76 24.31 -2.19
CA ASP A 27 -13.21 24.27 -0.78
C ASP A 27 -14.54 23.50 -0.62
N SER A 28 -15.49 23.75 -1.50
CA SER A 28 -16.79 23.05 -1.53
C SER A 28 -16.68 21.54 -1.76
N LEU A 29 -15.64 21.08 -2.45
CA LEU A 29 -15.42 19.65 -2.74
C LEU A 29 -14.50 18.95 -1.72
N ARG A 30 -13.87 19.70 -0.84
CA ARG A 30 -12.83 19.18 0.07
C ARG A 30 -13.33 18.05 0.97
N GLU A 31 -14.49 18.22 1.59
CA GLU A 31 -15.07 17.21 2.48
C GLU A 31 -15.37 15.90 1.73
N ARG A 32 -15.91 16.02 0.51
CA ARG A 32 -16.20 14.84 -0.33
C ARG A 32 -14.91 14.14 -0.79
N GLN A 33 -13.86 14.91 -1.06
CA GLN A 33 -12.56 14.35 -1.44
C GLN A 33 -11.95 13.57 -0.29
N VAL A 34 -11.97 14.10 0.95
CA VAL A 34 -11.46 13.40 2.14
C VAL A 34 -12.23 12.09 2.38
N LEU A 35 -13.57 12.13 2.35
CA LEU A 35 -14.40 10.93 2.49
C LEU A 35 -14.10 9.87 1.42
N ASN A 36 -13.95 10.27 0.17
CA ASN A 36 -13.63 9.35 -0.92
C ASN A 36 -12.22 8.75 -0.75
N GLU A 37 -11.26 9.55 -0.29
CA GLU A 37 -9.89 9.08 -0.04
C GLU A 37 -9.85 8.05 1.10
N GLU A 38 -10.58 8.27 2.20
CA GLU A 38 -10.73 7.28 3.27
C GLU A 38 -11.36 5.97 2.78
N LEU A 39 -12.45 6.07 2.00
CA LEU A 39 -13.11 4.89 1.45
C LEU A 39 -12.21 4.14 0.46
N ASP A 40 -11.43 4.84 -0.35
CA ASP A 40 -10.48 4.20 -1.26
C ASP A 40 -9.35 3.49 -0.50
N ILE A 41 -8.87 4.05 0.61
CA ILE A 41 -7.93 3.40 1.51
C ILE A 41 -8.52 2.10 2.06
N LYS A 42 -9.73 2.15 2.64
CA LYS A 42 -10.44 0.98 3.18
C LYS A 42 -10.67 -0.09 2.12
N LYS A 43 -11.09 0.29 0.91
CA LYS A 43 -11.24 -0.63 -0.24
C LYS A 43 -9.94 -1.35 -0.58
N ASN A 44 -8.83 -0.62 -0.62
CA ASN A 44 -7.52 -1.21 -0.94
C ASN A 44 -7.05 -2.18 0.15
N ILE A 45 -7.27 -1.85 1.43
CA ILE A 45 -6.94 -2.74 2.56
C ILE A 45 -7.80 -4.01 2.49
N LEU A 46 -9.11 -3.89 2.32
CA LEU A 46 -9.99 -5.05 2.16
C LEU A 46 -9.61 -5.90 0.95
N SER A 47 -9.35 -5.28 -0.19
CA SER A 47 -8.98 -5.97 -1.42
C SER A 47 -7.68 -6.76 -1.28
N VAL A 48 -6.64 -6.18 -0.70
CA VAL A 48 -5.33 -6.83 -0.52
C VAL A 48 -5.40 -7.98 0.48
N LEU A 49 -6.29 -7.88 1.48
CA LEU A 49 -6.58 -8.93 2.46
C LEU A 49 -7.46 -10.07 1.92
N GLY A 50 -7.91 -9.96 0.66
CA GLY A 50 -8.62 -11.03 -0.04
C GLY A 50 -10.13 -10.93 0.01
N TYR A 51 -10.71 -9.87 0.59
CA TYR A 51 -12.15 -9.62 0.48
C TYR A 51 -12.50 -9.31 -0.97
N LYS A 52 -13.38 -10.11 -1.56
CA LYS A 52 -13.82 -9.98 -2.95
C LYS A 52 -15.35 -9.94 -3.03
N GLN A 53 -15.86 -9.18 -3.97
CA GLN A 53 -17.29 -9.22 -4.36
C GLN A 53 -17.40 -9.32 -5.88
N ASP A 54 -18.47 -9.92 -6.33
CA ASP A 54 -18.80 -10.02 -7.77
C ASP A 54 -19.25 -8.66 -8.35
N THR A 55 -19.71 -7.76 -7.48
CA THR A 55 -20.15 -6.40 -7.83
C THR A 55 -19.29 -5.35 -7.11
N PRO A 56 -19.12 -4.13 -7.67
CA PRO A 56 -18.43 -3.06 -6.97
C PRO A 56 -19.09 -2.73 -5.63
N TRP A 57 -18.30 -2.66 -4.57
CA TRP A 57 -18.79 -2.31 -3.23
C TRP A 57 -19.40 -0.93 -3.19
N THR A 58 -20.53 -0.79 -2.50
CA THR A 58 -21.05 0.51 -2.09
C THR A 58 -20.20 1.07 -0.94
N ASN A 59 -20.32 2.36 -0.69
CA ASN A 59 -19.56 3.02 0.38
C ASN A 59 -19.95 2.47 1.76
N GLU A 60 -21.24 2.16 1.97
CA GLU A 60 -21.78 1.58 3.20
C GLU A 60 -21.26 0.16 3.44
N GLU A 61 -21.16 -0.65 2.38
CA GLU A 61 -20.60 -2.00 2.47
C GLU A 61 -19.12 -1.99 2.82
N VAL A 62 -18.33 -1.09 2.21
CA VAL A 62 -16.91 -0.90 2.54
C VAL A 62 -16.72 -0.56 4.01
N GLN A 63 -17.49 0.42 4.50
CA GLN A 63 -17.41 0.85 5.89
C GLN A 63 -17.77 -0.29 6.84
N SER A 64 -18.89 -0.97 6.58
CA SER A 64 -19.37 -2.07 7.42
C SER A 64 -18.40 -3.26 7.46
N LEU A 65 -17.86 -3.65 6.29
CA LEU A 65 -16.88 -4.74 6.20
C LEU A 65 -15.57 -4.38 6.92
N TYR A 66 -15.10 -3.16 6.73
CA TYR A 66 -13.87 -2.69 7.37
C TYR A 66 -14.04 -2.67 8.90
N ASP A 67 -15.08 -2.02 9.41
CA ASP A 67 -15.32 -1.88 10.84
C ASP A 67 -15.58 -3.23 11.54
N ALA A 68 -16.15 -4.23 10.81
CA ALA A 68 -16.42 -5.55 11.36
C ALA A 68 -15.18 -6.47 11.41
N ASN A 69 -14.22 -6.31 10.49
CA ASN A 69 -13.17 -7.30 10.30
C ASN A 69 -11.75 -6.76 10.44
N ILE A 70 -11.55 -5.44 10.42
CA ILE A 70 -10.21 -4.84 10.42
C ILE A 70 -9.98 -4.09 11.73
N SER A 71 -8.88 -4.39 12.39
CA SER A 71 -8.36 -3.64 13.53
C SER A 71 -7.03 -2.99 13.19
N GLU A 72 -6.85 -1.74 13.61
CA GLU A 72 -5.60 -1.00 13.42
C GLU A 72 -4.71 -1.19 14.65
N ILE A 73 -3.55 -1.79 14.44
CA ILE A 73 -2.52 -1.99 15.45
C ILE A 73 -1.41 -0.99 15.17
N ARG A 74 -0.99 -0.24 16.18
CA ARG A 74 0.18 0.62 16.11
C ARG A 74 1.33 -0.02 16.84
N ILE A 75 2.51 0.02 16.25
CA ILE A 75 3.73 -0.54 16.82
C ILE A 75 4.85 0.49 16.83
N ASP A 76 5.76 0.34 17.79
CA ASP A 76 7.01 1.07 17.85
C ASP A 76 8.11 0.43 16.98
N GLU A 77 9.31 1.01 16.97
CA GLU A 77 10.47 0.52 16.20
C GLU A 77 10.96 -0.86 16.66
N VAL A 78 10.64 -1.29 17.87
CA VAL A 78 10.99 -2.63 18.40
C VAL A 78 9.84 -3.63 18.29
N GLY A 79 8.76 -3.24 17.59
CA GLY A 79 7.60 -4.09 17.31
C GLY A 79 6.74 -4.36 18.55
N SER A 80 6.67 -3.43 19.50
CA SER A 80 5.74 -3.49 20.62
C SER A 80 4.46 -2.73 20.28
N VAL A 81 3.31 -3.28 20.69
CA VAL A 81 2.01 -2.63 20.44
C VAL A 81 1.87 -1.42 21.36
N ILE A 82 1.48 -0.30 20.78
CA ILE A 82 1.23 0.97 21.47
C ILE A 82 -0.27 1.07 21.73
N GLU A 83 -0.70 0.96 23.00
CA GLU A 83 -2.10 1.06 23.38
C GLU A 83 -2.58 2.50 23.56
N GLU A 84 -1.71 3.42 24.02
CA GLU A 84 -2.01 4.84 24.16
C GLU A 84 -1.00 5.68 23.38
N LEU A 85 -1.49 6.70 22.67
CA LEU A 85 -0.64 7.70 22.03
C LEU A 85 0.02 8.58 23.10
N ASP A 86 1.16 8.19 23.55
CA ASP A 86 2.03 9.14 24.26
C ASP A 86 2.51 10.18 23.22
N LYS A 87 2.23 11.46 23.48
CA LYS A 87 2.53 12.55 22.53
C LYS A 87 4.03 12.74 22.24
N ASN A 88 4.87 11.89 22.83
CA ASN A 88 6.33 11.91 22.73
C ASN A 88 6.92 10.73 21.92
N GLU A 89 6.11 9.81 21.37
CA GLU A 89 6.61 8.75 20.51
C GLU A 89 6.71 9.27 19.06
N ASP A 90 7.92 9.58 18.63
CA ASP A 90 8.20 10.22 17.34
C ASP A 90 7.99 9.29 16.13
N VAL A 91 7.98 7.96 16.32
CA VAL A 91 7.83 7.00 15.21
C VAL A 91 6.89 5.86 15.60
N SER A 92 5.82 5.71 14.85
CA SER A 92 4.92 4.56 14.95
C SER A 92 4.55 4.03 13.56
N TYR A 93 4.37 2.71 13.46
CA TYR A 93 3.96 2.03 12.23
C TYR A 93 2.59 1.41 12.41
N THR A 94 1.71 1.55 11.43
CA THR A 94 0.35 0.99 11.46
C THR A 94 0.30 -0.35 10.74
N ILE A 95 -0.32 -1.34 11.38
CA ILE A 95 -0.65 -2.65 10.81
C ILE A 95 -2.18 -2.77 10.82
N TYR A 96 -2.77 -3.17 9.71
CA TYR A 96 -4.18 -3.49 9.58
C TYR A 96 -4.34 -5.00 9.72
N GLN A 97 -4.84 -5.45 10.86
CA GLN A 97 -5.08 -6.86 11.13
C GLN A 97 -6.51 -7.22 10.74
N SER A 98 -6.64 -8.23 9.89
CA SER A 98 -7.93 -8.82 9.57
C SER A 98 -8.21 -10.00 10.47
N SER A 99 -9.45 -10.10 10.97
CA SER A 99 -9.91 -11.19 11.81
C SER A 99 -11.33 -11.60 11.45
N GLU A 100 -11.59 -12.90 11.43
CA GLU A 100 -12.92 -13.50 11.25
C GLU A 100 -13.17 -14.52 12.36
N ASN A 101 -14.31 -14.40 13.06
CA ASN A 101 -14.65 -15.27 14.21
C ASN A 101 -13.48 -15.38 15.23
N ASP A 102 -12.92 -14.25 15.61
CA ASP A 102 -11.80 -14.10 16.55
C ASP A 102 -10.48 -14.78 16.09
N LYS A 103 -10.40 -15.20 14.83
CA LYS A 103 -9.16 -15.72 14.25
C LYS A 103 -8.55 -14.71 13.28
N VAL A 104 -7.27 -14.45 13.45
CA VAL A 104 -6.51 -13.61 12.51
C VAL A 104 -6.46 -14.30 11.15
N THR A 105 -6.86 -13.58 10.11
CA THR A 105 -6.90 -14.06 8.72
C THR A 105 -5.82 -13.41 7.84
N GLY A 106 -5.11 -12.41 8.36
CA GLY A 106 -4.00 -11.77 7.69
C GLY A 106 -3.69 -10.38 8.24
N TYR A 107 -2.60 -9.84 7.74
CA TYR A 107 -2.12 -8.51 8.09
C TYR A 107 -1.90 -7.71 6.81
N ALA A 108 -2.21 -6.41 6.82
CA ALA A 108 -1.82 -5.51 5.74
C ALA A 108 -0.99 -4.36 6.30
N ILE A 109 0.06 -3.98 5.59
CA ILE A 109 0.92 -2.86 5.93
C ILE A 109 0.95 -1.86 4.79
N PRO A 110 1.01 -0.54 5.06
CA PRO A 110 1.24 0.45 4.04
C PRO A 110 2.67 0.32 3.51
N ILE A 111 2.82 0.42 2.20
CA ILE A 111 4.11 0.45 1.51
C ILE A 111 4.20 1.69 0.66
N ALA A 112 5.37 2.33 0.65
CA ALA A 112 5.59 3.50 -0.18
C ALA A 112 7.06 3.65 -0.56
N GLY A 113 7.32 3.95 -1.81
CA GLY A 113 8.67 4.23 -2.25
C GLY A 113 8.78 4.66 -3.69
N LYS A 114 9.99 4.95 -4.12
CA LYS A 114 10.26 5.56 -5.41
C LYS A 114 10.21 4.52 -6.53
N GLY A 115 9.27 4.72 -7.48
CA GLY A 115 9.32 4.09 -8.80
C GLY A 115 10.23 4.86 -9.77
N LEU A 116 9.94 4.80 -11.07
CA LEU A 116 10.69 5.57 -12.07
C LEU A 116 10.27 7.05 -12.07
N TRP A 117 8.97 7.34 -12.11
CA TRP A 117 8.43 8.69 -12.29
C TRP A 117 7.95 9.35 -11.00
N GLY A 118 7.78 8.61 -9.93
CA GLY A 118 7.31 9.18 -8.68
C GLY A 118 7.24 8.18 -7.56
N THR A 119 6.67 8.61 -6.44
CA THR A 119 6.39 7.72 -5.32
C THR A 119 5.18 6.86 -5.68
N MET A 120 5.33 5.57 -5.46
CA MET A 120 4.27 4.57 -5.51
C MET A 120 3.78 4.33 -4.10
N TYR A 121 2.47 4.22 -3.92
CA TYR A 121 1.81 3.96 -2.63
C TYR A 121 0.91 2.75 -2.79
N GLY A 122 0.93 1.88 -1.82
CA GLY A 122 0.14 0.65 -1.84
C GLY A 122 -0.03 0.02 -0.47
N TYR A 123 -0.57 -1.19 -0.49
CA TYR A 123 -0.66 -2.06 0.68
C TYR A 123 -0.08 -3.42 0.34
N PHE A 124 0.60 -4.00 1.31
CA PHE A 124 1.18 -5.33 1.22
C PHE A 124 0.57 -6.21 2.29
N ALA A 125 -0.02 -7.33 1.88
CA ALA A 125 -0.70 -8.23 2.81
C ALA A 125 0.10 -9.50 3.03
N ILE A 126 0.07 -9.97 4.28
CA ILE A 126 0.80 -11.11 4.80
C ILE A 126 -0.21 -12.06 5.44
N GLU A 127 -0.05 -13.37 5.21
CA GLU A 127 -0.90 -14.39 5.82
C GLU A 127 -0.71 -14.45 7.35
N PRO A 128 -1.60 -15.13 8.11
CA PRO A 128 -1.49 -15.23 9.56
C PRO A 128 -0.17 -15.82 10.06
N ASP A 129 0.55 -16.58 9.21
CA ASP A 129 1.87 -17.14 9.54
C ASP A 129 2.96 -16.08 9.67
N ALA A 130 2.68 -14.82 9.31
CA ALA A 130 3.60 -13.70 9.30
C ALA A 130 4.84 -13.91 8.41
N GLU A 131 4.73 -14.81 7.42
CA GLU A 131 5.82 -15.22 6.53
C GLU A 131 5.39 -15.24 5.06
N THR A 132 4.16 -15.68 4.79
CA THR A 132 3.66 -15.88 3.44
C THR A 132 2.96 -14.62 2.94
N VAL A 133 3.25 -14.22 1.71
CA VAL A 133 2.58 -13.09 1.07
C VAL A 133 1.15 -13.46 0.70
N LYS A 134 0.18 -12.68 1.17
CA LYS A 134 -1.24 -12.79 0.83
C LYS A 134 -1.60 -11.98 -0.41
N GLY A 135 -0.97 -10.81 -0.59
CA GLY A 135 -1.22 -9.96 -1.73
C GLY A 135 -0.46 -8.64 -1.70
N ILE A 136 -0.57 -7.90 -2.79
CA ILE A 136 -0.05 -6.55 -2.93
C ILE A 136 -1.03 -5.71 -3.75
N THR A 137 -1.18 -4.43 -3.44
CA THR A 137 -1.95 -3.48 -4.23
C THR A 137 -1.27 -2.13 -4.28
N PHE A 138 -1.56 -1.36 -5.34
CA PHE A 138 -1.11 0.02 -5.48
C PHE A 138 -2.34 0.89 -5.74
N TYR A 139 -2.48 1.99 -5.02
CA TYR A 139 -3.60 2.91 -5.18
C TYR A 139 -3.18 4.27 -5.74
N LYS A 140 -1.87 4.56 -5.76
CA LYS A 140 -1.37 5.84 -6.25
C LYS A 140 0.06 5.70 -6.79
N HIS A 141 0.26 6.02 -8.06
CA HIS A 141 1.57 6.12 -8.69
C HIS A 141 1.51 7.05 -9.92
N LYS A 142 2.67 7.31 -10.53
CA LYS A 142 2.81 8.12 -11.75
C LYS A 142 3.52 7.36 -12.87
N GLU A 143 3.56 6.03 -12.77
CA GLU A 143 4.23 5.19 -13.74
C GLU A 143 3.52 5.19 -15.10
N THR A 144 4.27 4.93 -16.18
CA THR A 144 3.76 4.99 -17.54
C THR A 144 2.84 3.81 -17.85
N PRO A 145 1.62 4.03 -18.40
CA PRO A 145 0.73 2.96 -18.86
C PRO A 145 1.41 2.01 -19.85
N GLY A 146 1.16 0.71 -19.70
CA GLY A 146 1.80 -0.34 -20.54
C GLY A 146 3.26 -0.63 -20.20
N LEU A 147 3.84 0.07 -19.20
CA LEU A 147 5.18 -0.12 -18.68
C LEU A 147 5.11 -0.25 -17.14
N GLY A 148 5.65 0.71 -16.39
CA GLY A 148 5.65 0.68 -14.93
C GLY A 148 4.26 0.61 -14.30
N ALA A 149 3.22 1.15 -14.95
CA ALA A 149 1.84 1.06 -14.46
C ALA A 149 1.23 -0.36 -14.53
N GLU A 150 1.91 -1.32 -15.16
CA GLU A 150 1.49 -2.73 -15.11
C GLU A 150 1.54 -3.32 -13.68
N VAL A 151 2.15 -2.63 -12.72
CA VAL A 151 2.11 -3.00 -11.29
C VAL A 151 0.67 -3.12 -10.74
N ASP A 152 -0.29 -2.39 -11.33
CA ASP A 152 -1.71 -2.43 -10.93
C ASP A 152 -2.47 -3.63 -11.50
N LYS A 153 -1.89 -4.33 -12.46
CA LYS A 153 -2.56 -5.44 -13.12
C LYS A 153 -2.54 -6.71 -12.27
N ASP A 154 -3.62 -7.46 -12.33
CA ASP A 154 -3.77 -8.69 -11.56
C ASP A 154 -2.70 -9.71 -11.90
N TRP A 155 -2.28 -9.80 -13.16
CA TRP A 155 -1.20 -10.71 -13.56
C TRP A 155 0.10 -10.45 -12.78
N PHE A 156 0.46 -9.17 -12.55
CA PHE A 156 1.65 -8.80 -11.81
C PHE A 156 1.46 -9.00 -10.30
N LYS A 157 0.34 -8.50 -9.75
CA LYS A 157 0.02 -8.62 -8.31
C LYS A 157 -0.07 -10.08 -7.86
N ASN A 158 -0.67 -10.94 -8.69
CA ASN A 158 -0.83 -12.36 -8.37
C ASN A 158 0.50 -13.13 -8.29
N ASN A 159 1.59 -12.64 -8.92
CA ASN A 159 2.92 -13.24 -8.78
C ASN A 159 3.46 -13.18 -7.33
N PHE A 160 2.96 -12.26 -6.52
CA PHE A 160 3.36 -12.11 -5.12
C PHE A 160 2.67 -13.11 -4.19
N VAL A 161 1.48 -13.57 -4.54
CA VAL A 161 0.67 -14.45 -3.69
C VAL A 161 1.39 -15.78 -3.46
N GLY A 162 1.52 -16.17 -2.19
CA GLY A 162 2.19 -17.40 -1.78
C GLY A 162 3.73 -17.31 -1.72
N LYS A 163 4.33 -16.18 -2.09
CA LYS A 163 5.78 -15.96 -1.94
C LYS A 163 6.15 -15.88 -0.46
N LYS A 164 7.42 -16.17 -0.15
CA LYS A 164 7.93 -16.20 1.22
C LYS A 164 8.81 -14.99 1.51
N LEU A 165 8.58 -14.37 2.67
CA LEU A 165 9.32 -13.19 3.12
C LEU A 165 10.63 -13.55 3.83
N THR A 166 10.70 -14.77 4.40
CA THR A 166 11.83 -15.23 5.18
C THR A 166 12.53 -16.41 4.52
N ASN A 167 13.84 -16.52 4.73
CA ASN A 167 14.62 -17.68 4.33
C ASN A 167 14.43 -18.87 5.30
N LYS A 168 15.10 -19.99 5.03
CA LYS A 168 15.05 -21.21 5.87
C LYS A 168 15.53 -20.99 7.31
N ASN A 169 16.26 -19.91 7.58
CA ASN A 169 16.74 -19.57 8.92
C ASN A 169 15.75 -18.64 9.67
N GLY A 170 14.64 -18.26 9.03
CA GLY A 170 13.67 -17.31 9.59
C GLY A 170 14.08 -15.83 9.44
N GLU A 171 15.13 -15.53 8.67
CA GLU A 171 15.61 -14.17 8.44
C GLU A 171 14.83 -13.51 7.30
N LEU A 172 14.45 -12.25 7.45
CA LEU A 172 13.74 -11.47 6.44
C LEU A 172 14.60 -11.27 5.18
N VAL A 173 14.14 -11.78 4.04
CA VAL A 173 14.79 -11.59 2.73
C VAL A 173 13.98 -10.65 1.82
N SER A 174 12.66 -10.50 2.05
CA SER A 174 11.72 -9.72 1.21
C SER A 174 11.44 -10.41 -0.14
N ILE A 175 10.79 -9.69 -1.07
CA ILE A 175 10.50 -10.17 -2.41
C ILE A 175 11.26 -9.31 -3.44
N GLU A 176 11.94 -9.96 -4.35
CA GLU A 176 12.66 -9.32 -5.45
C GLU A 176 11.85 -9.37 -6.75
N VAL A 177 11.68 -8.23 -7.39
CA VAL A 177 11.16 -8.13 -8.77
C VAL A 177 12.36 -8.26 -9.71
N ILE A 178 12.52 -9.42 -10.35
CA ILE A 178 13.67 -9.69 -11.22
C ILE A 178 13.48 -9.07 -12.62
N LYS A 179 14.52 -9.06 -13.43
CA LYS A 179 14.41 -8.77 -14.86
C LYS A 179 14.02 -10.04 -15.61
N GLY A 180 12.87 -10.04 -16.29
CA GLY A 180 12.37 -11.21 -17.03
C GLY A 180 11.51 -12.10 -16.15
N TYR A 181 11.66 -13.40 -16.30
CA TYR A 181 10.84 -14.42 -15.65
C TYR A 181 11.64 -15.22 -14.63
N VAL A 182 11.00 -15.58 -13.53
CA VAL A 182 11.57 -16.47 -12.51
C VAL A 182 11.65 -17.88 -13.10
N SER A 183 12.83 -18.51 -12.98
CA SER A 183 12.99 -19.90 -13.43
C SER A 183 12.41 -20.85 -12.38
N ASP A 184 11.71 -21.89 -12.84
CA ASP A 184 11.20 -22.96 -11.96
C ASP A 184 12.31 -23.72 -11.24
N THR A 185 13.55 -23.64 -11.73
CA THR A 185 14.73 -24.27 -11.14
C THR A 185 15.54 -23.34 -10.24
N ASP A 186 15.12 -22.08 -10.08
CA ASP A 186 15.79 -21.13 -9.20
C ASP A 186 15.48 -21.48 -7.73
N PRO A 187 16.48 -21.78 -6.90
CA PRO A 187 16.28 -22.11 -5.48
C PRO A 187 15.67 -20.95 -4.69
N ASP A 188 15.83 -19.72 -5.18
CA ASP A 188 15.28 -18.49 -4.57
C ASP A 188 13.94 -18.07 -5.17
N ALA A 189 13.34 -18.88 -6.06
CA ALA A 189 12.04 -18.60 -6.66
C ALA A 189 10.93 -18.25 -5.65
N PRO A 190 10.91 -18.80 -4.42
CA PRO A 190 9.95 -18.38 -3.40
C PRO A 190 10.04 -16.90 -2.98
N HIS A 191 11.19 -16.24 -3.22
CA HIS A 191 11.46 -14.85 -2.86
C HIS A 191 11.50 -13.91 -4.08
N LYS A 192 11.13 -14.41 -5.26
CA LYS A 192 11.23 -13.65 -6.52
C LYS A 192 9.91 -13.64 -7.27
N VAL A 193 9.68 -12.56 -8.00
CA VAL A 193 8.55 -12.39 -8.93
C VAL A 193 9.05 -11.90 -10.28
N ASP A 194 8.26 -12.19 -11.31
CA ASP A 194 8.54 -11.78 -12.66
C ASP A 194 8.58 -10.25 -12.79
N GLY A 195 9.49 -9.77 -13.60
CA GLY A 195 9.59 -8.36 -13.93
C GLY A 195 8.62 -7.92 -15.01
N ILE A 196 8.44 -6.61 -15.08
CA ILE A 196 7.62 -5.98 -16.13
C ILE A 196 8.54 -5.58 -17.28
N SER A 197 8.21 -6.05 -18.50
CA SER A 197 8.98 -5.71 -19.69
C SER A 197 9.04 -4.19 -19.89
N GLY A 198 10.24 -3.66 -20.10
CA GLY A 198 10.46 -2.22 -20.29
C GLY A 198 10.34 -1.38 -19.00
N ALA A 199 10.11 -1.97 -17.82
CA ALA A 199 9.96 -1.26 -16.55
C ALA A 199 10.94 -1.73 -15.46
N THR A 200 12.16 -2.05 -15.84
CA THR A 200 13.19 -2.57 -14.90
C THR A 200 13.45 -1.61 -13.73
N ILE A 201 13.46 -0.28 -13.98
CA ILE A 201 13.71 0.71 -12.92
C ILE A 201 12.56 0.72 -11.91
N THR A 202 11.30 0.63 -12.37
CA THR A 202 10.11 0.51 -11.50
C THR A 202 10.20 -0.76 -10.65
N GLY A 203 10.56 -1.91 -11.24
CA GLY A 203 10.73 -3.18 -10.53
C GLY A 203 11.86 -3.12 -9.47
N THR A 204 13.01 -2.52 -9.81
CA THR A 204 14.11 -2.32 -8.86
C THR A 204 13.70 -1.38 -7.72
N GLY A 205 12.96 -0.31 -8.04
CA GLY A 205 12.41 0.59 -7.04
C GLY A 205 11.49 -0.15 -6.07
N LEU A 206 10.55 -0.95 -6.62
CA LEU A 206 9.63 -1.77 -5.82
C LEU A 206 10.39 -2.74 -4.90
N THR A 207 11.34 -3.49 -5.41
CA THR A 207 12.20 -4.37 -4.60
C THR A 207 12.84 -3.62 -3.42
N THR A 208 13.40 -2.44 -3.70
CA THR A 208 14.14 -1.66 -2.71
C THR A 208 13.23 -1.13 -1.61
N PHE A 209 12.12 -0.48 -1.97
CA PHE A 209 11.26 0.11 -0.94
C PHE A 209 10.46 -0.95 -0.19
N LEU A 210 10.03 -2.05 -0.85
CA LEU A 210 9.33 -3.15 -0.18
C LEU A 210 10.20 -3.76 0.91
N LYS A 211 11.48 -4.01 0.62
CA LYS A 211 12.43 -4.50 1.63
C LYS A 211 12.60 -3.51 2.79
N SER A 212 12.76 -2.23 2.49
CA SER A 212 12.90 -1.18 3.49
C SER A 212 11.65 -1.04 4.37
N ASP A 213 10.46 -1.14 3.77
CA ASP A 213 9.21 -1.06 4.54
C ASP A 213 9.02 -2.31 5.39
N LEU A 214 9.21 -3.52 4.84
CA LEU A 214 9.13 -4.76 5.62
C LEU A 214 10.07 -4.78 6.82
N GLN A 215 11.28 -4.21 6.72
CA GLN A 215 12.22 -4.10 7.83
C GLN A 215 11.67 -3.32 9.02
N LYS A 216 10.79 -2.34 8.81
CA LYS A 216 10.15 -1.56 9.89
C LYS A 216 9.17 -2.40 10.70
N TYR A 217 8.52 -3.38 10.05
CA TYR A 217 7.51 -4.25 10.66
C TYR A 217 8.07 -5.59 11.12
N GLU A 218 9.29 -5.92 10.71
CA GLU A 218 9.93 -7.20 11.02
C GLU A 218 10.01 -7.50 12.53
N PRO A 219 10.32 -6.52 13.43
CA PRO A 219 10.34 -6.80 14.86
C PRO A 219 8.99 -7.31 15.41
N TYR A 220 7.87 -6.84 14.85
CA TYR A 220 6.53 -7.32 15.22
C TYR A 220 6.27 -8.72 14.63
N PHE A 221 6.50 -8.90 13.34
CA PHE A 221 6.22 -10.17 12.67
C PHE A 221 7.11 -11.31 13.14
N ALA A 222 8.34 -11.04 13.56
CA ALA A 222 9.20 -12.04 14.20
C ALA A 222 8.60 -12.56 15.52
N LYS A 223 7.97 -11.67 16.32
CA LYS A 223 7.24 -12.07 17.53
C LYS A 223 6.03 -12.94 17.19
N VAL A 224 5.24 -12.55 16.18
CA VAL A 224 4.08 -13.34 15.73
C VAL A 224 4.52 -14.74 15.27
N ARG A 225 5.57 -14.84 14.45
CA ARG A 225 6.12 -16.14 14.01
C ARG A 225 6.55 -17.02 15.19
N SER A 226 7.17 -16.44 16.20
CA SER A 226 7.61 -17.18 17.39
C SER A 226 6.45 -17.75 18.20
N VAL A 227 5.35 -17.01 18.33
CA VAL A 227 4.13 -17.48 19.01
C VAL A 227 3.49 -18.62 18.22
N ASN A 228 3.32 -18.47 16.89
CA ASN A 228 2.74 -19.49 16.03
C ASN A 228 3.52 -20.81 16.06
N GLN A 229 4.86 -20.76 16.19
CA GLN A 229 5.70 -21.96 16.32
C GLN A 229 5.45 -22.70 17.65
N ILE A 230 5.21 -21.98 18.73
CA ILE A 230 4.92 -22.57 20.05
C ILE A 230 3.54 -23.24 20.06
N GLU A 231 2.53 -22.64 19.43
CA GLU A 231 1.16 -23.18 19.37
C GLU A 231 1.04 -24.43 18.45
N SER A 232 2.01 -24.63 17.58
CA SER A 232 2.08 -25.78 16.64
C SER A 232 2.76 -27.01 17.21
N LEU A 233 3.34 -26.93 18.43
CA LEU A 233 4.03 -28.01 19.16
C LEU A 233 3.11 -28.67 20.18
#